data_50fecea8d67ece836b57065239b18ec9
#
_entry.id   50fecea8d67ece836b57065239b18ec9
#
_cell.length_a   1.000
_cell.length_b   1.000
_cell.length_c   1.000
_cell.angle_alpha   90.00
_cell.angle_beta   90.00
_cell.angle_gamma   90.00
#
_symmetry.space_group_name_H-M   'P 1'
#
loop_
_entity.id
_entity.type
_entity.pdbx_description
1 polymer ?
#
loop_
_entity_poly.entity_id
_entity_poly.type
_entity_poly.pdbx_seq_one_letter_code
_entity_poly.pdbx_strand_id
1 'polypeptide(L)'
;MKYILTLILSVVVYTATIAQSRTETVTYQKINRQAVVNEIPFPEKTVRDAIDNNMGQMGYKGKDTKGFTVYKGVRLPALGNDLYDLYFSADRKSRKEKEYATLTMMITKGLDNFVADSTDAAVVSNAKAYLDSIKIMIAAYDLEQQI
;
A
#
# COMPACT_ATOMS: atom_id res chain seq x y z
N MET A 1 8.46 2.71 -60.61
CA MET A 1 7.81 2.07 -59.47
C MET A 1 8.48 2.55 -58.20
N LYS A 2 7.81 3.42 -57.49
CA LYS A 2 8.33 3.95 -56.23
C LYS A 2 7.70 3.19 -55.11
N TYR A 3 8.44 2.30 -54.48
CA TYR A 3 7.97 1.62 -53.25
C TYR A 3 8.22 2.57 -52.10
N ILE A 4 7.14 3.15 -51.61
CA ILE A 4 7.11 3.90 -50.36
C ILE A 4 7.15 2.86 -49.26
N LEU A 5 8.34 2.67 -48.70
CA LEU A 5 8.55 1.86 -47.52
C LEU A 5 8.05 2.68 -46.33
N THR A 6 6.78 2.52 -46.04
CA THR A 6 6.20 3.10 -44.79
C THR A 6 6.71 2.30 -43.63
N LEU A 7 7.82 2.77 -43.05
CA LEU A 7 8.33 2.27 -41.78
C LEU A 7 7.35 2.73 -40.70
N ILE A 8 6.39 1.88 -40.41
CA ILE A 8 5.54 2.06 -39.24
C ILE A 8 6.40 1.73 -38.04
N LEU A 9 7.00 2.78 -37.50
CA LEU A 9 7.68 2.74 -36.20
C LEU A 9 6.59 2.53 -35.15
N SER A 10 6.33 1.26 -34.86
CA SER A 10 5.47 0.88 -33.73
C SER A 10 6.20 1.30 -32.46
N VAL A 11 5.94 2.51 -32.01
CA VAL A 11 6.28 2.94 -30.65
C VAL A 11 5.40 2.11 -29.72
N VAL A 12 5.93 0.98 -29.30
CA VAL A 12 5.35 0.23 -28.19
C VAL A 12 5.55 1.11 -26.95
N VAL A 13 4.57 1.95 -26.68
CA VAL A 13 4.49 2.65 -25.40
C VAL A 13 4.23 1.56 -24.37
N TYR A 14 5.30 1.09 -23.73
CA TYR A 14 5.18 0.36 -22.48
C TYR A 14 4.61 1.33 -21.45
N THR A 15 3.30 1.46 -21.40
CA THR A 15 2.63 2.01 -20.24
C THR A 15 2.89 1.02 -19.12
N ALA A 16 3.91 1.28 -18.32
CA ALA A 16 4.00 0.66 -17.01
C ALA A 16 2.73 1.07 -16.28
N THR A 17 1.73 0.20 -16.31
CA THR A 17 0.54 0.37 -15.50
C THR A 17 0.98 0.25 -14.06
N ILE A 18 1.28 1.41 -13.46
CA ILE A 18 1.48 1.48 -12.02
C ILE A 18 0.16 1.00 -11.43
N ALA A 19 0.17 -0.20 -10.84
CA ALA A 19 -1.01 -0.75 -10.22
C ALA A 19 -1.51 0.26 -9.18
N GLN A 20 -2.74 0.74 -9.37
CA GLN A 20 -3.38 1.66 -8.45
C GLN A 20 -3.93 0.89 -7.25
N SER A 21 -4.03 1.58 -6.13
CA SER A 21 -4.67 1.04 -4.93
C SER A 21 -6.14 0.73 -5.20
N ARG A 22 -6.59 -0.39 -4.66
CA ARG A 22 -7.96 -0.88 -4.79
C ARG A 22 -8.49 -1.34 -3.44
N THR A 23 -9.79 -1.48 -3.31
CA THR A 23 -10.41 -2.12 -2.17
C THR A 23 -10.55 -3.61 -2.40
N GLU A 24 -10.28 -4.39 -1.36
CA GLU A 24 -10.50 -5.84 -1.34
C GLU A 24 -11.12 -6.24 0.00
N THR A 25 -11.83 -7.36 -0.01
CA THR A 25 -12.29 -8.00 1.22
C THR A 25 -11.21 -8.95 1.73
N VAL A 26 -10.79 -8.75 2.97
CA VAL A 26 -9.84 -9.64 3.65
C VAL A 26 -10.48 -10.23 4.88
N THR A 27 -10.13 -11.46 5.21
CA THR A 27 -10.59 -12.11 6.44
C THR A 27 -9.61 -11.80 7.57
N TYR A 28 -10.09 -11.12 8.58
CA TYR A 28 -9.34 -10.83 9.80
C TYR A 28 -10.13 -11.29 11.01
N GLN A 29 -9.54 -12.13 11.85
CA GLN A 29 -10.22 -12.74 13.01
C GLN A 29 -11.56 -13.40 12.65
N LYS A 30 -11.60 -14.16 11.56
CA LYS A 30 -12.78 -14.86 11.02
C LYS A 30 -13.93 -13.95 10.55
N ILE A 31 -13.69 -12.65 10.46
CA ILE A 31 -14.67 -11.68 9.95
C ILE A 31 -14.11 -11.05 8.68
N ASN A 32 -14.96 -10.91 7.67
CA ASN A 32 -14.61 -10.22 6.44
C ASN A 32 -14.57 -8.71 6.70
N ARG A 33 -13.43 -8.10 6.39
CA ARG A 33 -13.20 -6.66 6.52
C ARG A 33 -12.80 -6.08 5.17
N GLN A 34 -13.16 -4.84 4.92
CA GLN A 34 -12.67 -4.13 3.77
C GLN A 34 -11.25 -3.62 4.03
N ALA A 35 -10.38 -3.79 3.06
CA ALA A 35 -9.01 -3.29 3.09
C ALA A 35 -8.69 -2.51 1.82
N VAL A 36 -7.71 -1.65 1.91
CA VAL A 36 -7.08 -1.02 0.75
C VAL A 36 -5.80 -1.78 0.43
N VAL A 37 -5.64 -2.17 -0.82
CA VAL A 37 -4.54 -3.02 -1.27
C VAL A 37 -3.81 -2.37 -2.44
N ASN A 38 -2.50 -2.47 -2.44
CA ASN A 38 -1.67 -2.06 -3.58
C ASN A 38 -0.49 -3.03 -3.76
N GLU A 39 -0.04 -3.15 -4.99
CA GLU A 39 1.19 -3.87 -5.30
C GLU A 39 2.38 -2.89 -5.28
N ILE A 40 3.40 -3.25 -4.52
CA ILE A 40 4.60 -2.43 -4.31
C ILE A 40 5.78 -3.14 -4.97
N PRO A 41 6.56 -2.46 -5.85
CA PRO A 41 7.67 -3.07 -6.57
C PRO A 41 8.94 -3.20 -5.71
N PHE A 42 8.78 -3.71 -4.50
CA PHE A 42 9.84 -3.99 -3.54
C PHE A 42 9.54 -5.28 -2.77
N PRO A 43 10.58 -5.97 -2.26
CA PRO A 43 10.39 -7.15 -1.42
C PRO A 43 9.56 -6.83 -0.17
N GLU A 44 8.80 -7.82 0.31
CA GLU A 44 7.93 -7.67 1.48
C GLU A 44 8.65 -7.13 2.72
N LYS A 45 9.90 -7.56 2.93
CA LYS A 45 10.71 -7.09 4.06
C LYS A 45 11.01 -5.60 3.94
N THR A 46 11.45 -5.16 2.76
CA THR A 46 11.72 -3.74 2.49
C THR A 46 10.48 -2.87 2.74
N VAL A 47 9.32 -3.34 2.29
CA VAL A 47 8.05 -2.63 2.50
C VAL A 47 7.72 -2.51 3.99
N ARG A 48 7.82 -3.60 4.74
CA ARG A 48 7.57 -3.60 6.19
C ARG A 48 8.53 -2.68 6.93
N ASP A 49 9.81 -2.82 6.66
CA ASP A 49 10.85 -2.02 7.33
C ASP A 49 10.70 -0.53 7.03
N ALA A 50 10.35 -0.17 5.79
CA ALA A 50 10.12 1.22 5.41
C ALA A 50 8.91 1.84 6.13
N ILE A 51 7.81 1.09 6.23
CA ILE A 51 6.62 1.53 6.95
C ILE A 51 6.93 1.70 8.45
N ASP A 52 7.59 0.72 9.05
CA ASP A 52 7.93 0.77 10.47
C ASP A 52 8.89 1.94 10.78
N ASN A 53 9.88 2.16 9.91
CA ASN A 53 10.78 3.31 10.02
C ASN A 53 10.01 4.64 9.91
N ASN A 54 9.13 4.77 8.95
CA ASN A 54 8.33 5.99 8.77
C ASN A 54 7.39 6.25 9.95
N MET A 55 6.69 5.22 10.43
CA MET A 55 5.85 5.33 11.62
C MET A 55 6.65 5.65 12.87
N GLY A 56 7.83 5.03 13.01
CA GLY A 56 8.76 5.30 14.12
C GLY A 56 9.23 6.75 14.15
N GLN A 57 9.53 7.35 13.00
CA GLN A 57 9.90 8.77 12.90
C GLN A 57 8.76 9.70 13.33
N MET A 58 7.52 9.29 13.17
CA MET A 58 6.34 10.01 13.65
C MET A 58 6.01 9.73 15.13
N GLY A 59 6.79 8.86 15.79
CA GLY A 59 6.61 8.53 17.21
C GLY A 59 5.67 7.35 17.47
N TYR A 60 5.27 6.60 16.44
CA TYR A 60 4.41 5.44 16.60
C TYR A 60 5.20 4.14 16.59
N LYS A 61 4.79 3.21 17.45
CA LYS A 61 5.37 1.88 17.55
C LYS A 61 4.36 0.82 17.13
N GLY A 62 4.75 0.00 16.17
CA GLY A 62 3.95 -1.12 15.70
C GLY A 62 4.00 -2.32 16.64
N LYS A 63 2.91 -3.09 16.64
CA LYS A 63 2.81 -4.38 17.31
C LYS A 63 2.28 -5.41 16.33
N ASP A 64 2.99 -6.52 16.20
CA ASP A 64 2.54 -7.61 15.34
C ASP A 64 1.38 -8.38 15.99
N THR A 65 0.32 -8.52 15.22
CA THR A 65 -0.91 -9.16 15.66
C THR A 65 -1.57 -9.89 14.49
N LYS A 66 -1.59 -11.21 14.51
CA LYS A 66 -2.32 -12.05 13.53
C LYS A 66 -2.03 -11.71 12.06
N GLY A 67 -0.73 -11.56 11.74
CA GLY A 67 -0.27 -11.29 10.37
C GLY A 67 -0.27 -9.82 9.97
N PHE A 68 -0.69 -8.92 10.86
CA PHE A 68 -0.65 -7.48 10.67
C PHE A 68 0.27 -6.81 11.68
N THR A 69 0.91 -5.73 11.26
CA THR A 69 1.54 -4.79 12.18
C THR A 69 0.55 -3.67 12.45
N VAL A 70 0.21 -3.46 13.71
CA VAL A 70 -0.81 -2.51 14.15
C VAL A 70 -0.19 -1.30 14.82
N TYR A 71 -0.53 -0.12 14.34
CA TYR A 71 -0.16 1.17 14.92
C TYR A 71 -1.42 1.83 15.48
N LYS A 72 -1.46 2.09 16.78
CA LYS A 72 -2.63 2.62 17.45
C LYS A 72 -2.58 4.13 17.61
N GLY A 73 -3.76 4.75 17.51
CA GLY A 73 -3.93 6.17 17.78
C GLY A 73 -3.14 7.06 16.83
N VAL A 74 -3.06 6.69 15.57
CA VAL A 74 -2.28 7.40 14.56
C VAL A 74 -3.07 8.58 14.00
N ARG A 75 -2.46 9.75 14.03
CA ARG A 75 -2.91 10.90 13.27
C ARG A 75 -2.10 11.00 11.99
N LEU A 76 -2.68 10.58 10.89
CA LEU A 76 -2.06 10.61 9.58
C LEU A 76 -2.76 11.68 8.73
N PRO A 77 -2.12 12.82 8.45
CA PRO A 77 -2.75 13.92 7.71
C PRO A 77 -3.33 13.50 6.37
N ALA A 78 -2.72 12.50 5.71
CA ALA A 78 -3.21 11.94 4.46
C ALA A 78 -4.60 11.30 4.58
N LEU A 79 -5.00 10.82 5.77
CA LEU A 79 -6.31 10.22 6.02
C LEU A 79 -7.35 11.23 6.51
N GLY A 80 -6.92 12.36 7.06
CA GLY A 80 -7.78 13.38 7.66
C GLY A 80 -7.29 13.80 9.04
N ASN A 81 -8.19 14.41 9.83
CA ASN A 81 -7.85 14.99 11.13
C ASN A 81 -8.08 14.04 12.32
N ASP A 82 -8.75 12.93 12.09
CA ASP A 82 -9.11 11.98 13.13
C ASP A 82 -7.95 11.04 13.48
N LEU A 83 -8.07 10.37 14.63
CA LEU A 83 -7.18 9.31 15.05
C LEU A 83 -7.70 7.97 14.55
N TYR A 84 -6.80 7.15 14.02
CA TYR A 84 -7.12 5.82 13.55
C TYR A 84 -6.12 4.79 14.06
N ASP A 85 -6.56 3.56 14.20
CA ASP A 85 -5.66 2.43 14.32
C ASP A 85 -5.40 1.88 12.91
N LEU A 86 -4.14 1.75 12.53
CA LEU A 86 -3.71 1.33 11.21
C LEU A 86 -3.13 -0.09 11.26
N TYR A 87 -3.65 -0.94 10.40
CA TYR A 87 -3.22 -2.34 10.24
C TYR A 87 -2.54 -2.50 8.90
N PHE A 88 -1.26 -2.86 8.91
CA PHE A 88 -0.49 -3.11 7.69
C PHE A 88 -0.05 -4.55 7.61
N SER A 89 -0.16 -5.14 6.42
CA SER A 89 0.41 -6.44 6.08
C SER A 89 1.10 -6.33 4.73
N ALA A 90 2.31 -6.83 4.64
CA ALA A 90 3.04 -6.91 3.38
C ALA A 90 3.45 -8.36 3.14
N ASP A 91 2.94 -8.93 2.08
CA ASP A 91 3.18 -10.31 1.69
C ASP A 91 3.76 -10.36 0.28
N ARG A 92 4.51 -11.41 -0.03
CA ARG A 92 4.98 -11.63 -1.40
C ARG A 92 3.79 -11.70 -2.35
N LYS A 93 3.91 -11.07 -3.49
CA LYS A 93 2.87 -11.14 -4.53
C LYS A 93 2.62 -12.59 -4.98
N SER A 94 3.70 -13.35 -5.17
CA SER A 94 3.66 -14.78 -5.47
C SER A 94 4.99 -15.44 -5.13
N ARG A 95 5.04 -16.78 -5.19
CA ARG A 95 6.28 -17.53 -4.98
C ARG A 95 7.40 -17.15 -5.97
N LYS A 96 7.03 -16.75 -7.18
CA LYS A 96 7.97 -16.38 -8.26
C LYS A 96 8.33 -14.90 -8.23
N GLU A 97 7.46 -14.04 -7.71
CA GLU A 97 7.61 -12.58 -7.73
C GLU A 97 8.02 -12.06 -6.35
N LYS A 98 9.23 -12.44 -5.92
CA LYS A 98 9.79 -12.06 -4.61
C LYS A 98 10.11 -10.57 -4.49
N GLU A 99 10.30 -9.90 -5.63
CA GLU A 99 10.61 -8.46 -5.71
C GLU A 99 9.37 -7.57 -5.65
N TYR A 100 8.20 -8.18 -5.54
CA TYR A 100 6.92 -7.48 -5.41
C TYR A 100 6.21 -7.92 -4.15
N ALA A 101 5.65 -6.93 -3.45
CA ALA A 101 4.81 -7.18 -2.29
C ALA A 101 3.39 -6.71 -2.55
N THR A 102 2.43 -7.44 -2.00
CA THR A 102 1.06 -6.97 -1.84
C THR A 102 0.95 -6.30 -0.48
N LEU A 103 0.75 -4.99 -0.47
CA LEU A 103 0.54 -4.22 0.76
C LEU A 103 -0.95 -4.09 1.01
N THR A 104 -1.37 -4.51 2.19
CA THR A 104 -2.75 -4.46 2.66
C THR A 104 -2.84 -3.51 3.83
N MET A 105 -3.80 -2.58 3.78
CA MET A 105 -4.06 -1.63 4.86
C MET A 105 -5.52 -1.71 5.29
N MET A 106 -5.75 -1.95 6.57
CA MET A 106 -7.05 -1.78 7.20
C MET A 106 -7.01 -0.61 8.18
N ILE A 107 -8.12 0.06 8.35
CA ILE A 107 -8.25 1.24 9.18
C ILE A 107 -9.42 1.04 10.14
N THR A 108 -9.21 1.34 11.43
CA THR A 108 -10.31 1.33 12.40
C THR A 108 -10.37 2.65 13.15
N LYS A 109 -11.59 3.05 13.50
CA LYS A 109 -11.87 4.20 14.37
C LYS A 109 -11.76 3.86 15.85
N GLY A 110 -11.30 2.66 16.15
CA GLY A 110 -11.20 2.08 17.48
C GLY A 110 -12.09 0.86 17.64
N LEU A 111 -11.66 -0.09 18.50
CA LEU A 111 -12.31 -1.38 18.67
C LEU A 111 -12.50 -2.10 17.32
N ASP A 112 -13.67 -2.66 17.08
CA ASP A 112 -13.99 -3.36 15.82
C ASP A 112 -14.66 -2.47 14.75
N ASN A 113 -14.57 -1.15 14.90
CA ASN A 113 -15.18 -0.20 13.99
C ASN A 113 -14.28 0.06 12.75
N PHE A 114 -14.20 -0.92 11.88
CA PHE A 114 -13.41 -0.84 10.65
C PHE A 114 -14.07 0.07 9.60
N VAL A 115 -13.24 0.88 8.96
CA VAL A 115 -13.62 1.78 7.87
C VAL A 115 -13.98 0.97 6.62
N ALA A 116 -15.04 1.37 5.94
CA ALA A 116 -15.51 0.78 4.68
C ALA A 116 -16.07 1.84 3.73
N ASP A 117 -16.09 1.55 2.44
CA ASP A 117 -16.63 2.45 1.41
C ASP A 117 -18.07 2.88 1.71
N SER A 118 -18.88 1.98 2.25
CA SER A 118 -20.29 2.22 2.55
C SER A 118 -20.52 3.25 3.66
N THR A 119 -19.55 3.42 4.56
CA THR A 119 -19.68 4.27 5.75
C THR A 119 -18.69 5.43 5.78
N ASP A 120 -17.52 5.27 5.14
CA ASP A 120 -16.39 6.18 5.26
C ASP A 120 -15.68 6.37 3.90
N ALA A 121 -16.43 6.65 2.86
CA ALA A 121 -15.92 6.74 1.49
C ALA A 121 -14.74 7.71 1.34
N ALA A 122 -14.76 8.84 2.04
CA ALA A 122 -13.68 9.82 1.99
C ALA A 122 -12.36 9.26 2.59
N VAL A 123 -12.44 8.56 3.71
CA VAL A 123 -11.27 7.94 4.36
C VAL A 123 -10.70 6.84 3.47
N VAL A 124 -11.54 6.01 2.87
CA VAL A 124 -11.10 4.96 1.93
C VAL A 124 -10.43 5.56 0.71
N SER A 125 -10.98 6.62 0.13
CA SER A 125 -10.38 7.34 -1.00
C SER A 125 -9.01 7.92 -0.62
N ASN A 126 -8.90 8.52 0.55
CA ASN A 126 -7.64 9.06 1.07
C ASN A 126 -6.61 7.95 1.33
N ALA A 127 -7.05 6.80 1.82
CA ALA A 127 -6.18 5.64 2.04
C ALA A 127 -5.63 5.10 0.72
N LYS A 128 -6.44 5.05 -0.34
CA LYS A 128 -5.96 4.67 -1.67
C LYS A 128 -4.88 5.62 -2.18
N ALA A 129 -5.11 6.92 -2.08
CA ALA A 129 -4.13 7.94 -2.46
C ALA A 129 -2.85 7.84 -1.62
N TYR A 130 -2.98 7.57 -0.33
CA TYR A 130 -1.85 7.34 0.56
C TYR A 130 -1.02 6.13 0.15
N LEU A 131 -1.65 4.97 -0.12
CA LEU A 131 -0.91 3.79 -0.58
C LEU A 131 -0.29 3.99 -1.97
N ASP A 132 -0.88 4.77 -2.84
CA ASP A 132 -0.27 5.13 -4.12
C ASP A 132 0.99 5.99 -3.91
N SER A 133 0.97 6.91 -2.96
CA SER A 133 2.09 7.80 -2.63
C SER A 133 3.21 7.10 -1.83
N ILE A 134 2.88 6.09 -1.05
CA ILE A 134 3.83 5.41 -0.16
C ILE A 134 4.98 4.73 -0.91
N LYS A 135 4.78 4.41 -2.18
CA LYS A 135 5.81 3.84 -3.06
C LYS A 135 7.06 4.73 -3.13
N ILE A 136 6.86 6.04 -3.15
CA ILE A 136 7.97 7.02 -3.17
C ILE A 136 8.77 6.95 -1.87
N MET A 137 8.08 6.87 -0.74
CA MET A 137 8.72 6.75 0.57
C MET A 137 9.49 5.43 0.70
N ILE A 138 8.92 4.33 0.22
CA ILE A 138 9.57 3.02 0.24
C ILE A 138 10.81 3.02 -0.67
N ALA A 139 10.71 3.63 -1.85
CA ALA A 139 11.85 3.76 -2.76
C ALA A 139 13.00 4.59 -2.12
N ALA A 140 12.68 5.67 -1.45
CA ALA A 140 13.67 6.49 -0.74
C ALA A 140 14.34 5.68 0.38
N TYR A 141 13.55 4.96 1.17
CA TYR A 141 14.08 4.09 2.22
C TYR A 141 15.01 3.01 1.67
N ASP A 142 14.60 2.31 0.60
CA ASP A 142 15.43 1.28 -0.03
C ASP A 142 16.77 1.84 -0.53
N LEU A 143 16.74 3.02 -1.15
CA LEU A 143 17.95 3.71 -1.60
C LEU A 143 18.88 4.06 -0.44
N GLU A 144 18.35 4.53 0.68
CA GLU A 144 19.14 4.84 1.89
C GLU A 144 19.83 3.58 2.46
N GLN A 145 19.20 2.42 2.36
CA GLN A 145 19.80 1.16 2.83
C GLN A 145 20.96 0.67 1.94
N GLN A 146 21.07 1.17 0.72
CA GLN A 146 22.12 0.80 -0.24
C GLN A 146 23.38 1.67 -0.10
N ILE A 147 23.34 2.72 0.64
CA ILE A 147 24.47 3.61 0.91
C ILE A 147 25.26 3.07 2.14
#